data_c12be8b3f6cd36dfdcd1231df65476e6
#
_entry.id   c12be8b3f6cd36dfdcd1231df65476e6
#
_cell.length_a   1.000
_cell.length_b   1.000
_cell.length_c   1.000
_cell.angle_alpha   90.00
_cell.angle_beta   90.00
_cell.angle_gamma   90.00
#
_symmetry.space_group_name_H-M   'P 1'
#
loop_
_entity.id
_entity.type
_entity.pdbx_description
1 polymer ?
#
loop_
_entity_poly.entity_id
_entity_poly.type
_entity_poly.pdbx_seq_one_letter_code
_entity_poly.pdbx_strand_id
1 'polypeptide(L)'
;SVIAQLSMPDMRLAIEYALTYPNRIKSDFERIDFKKISTLTFEEPDMNTFPCLKLAYDALKEGKTYLTVLNASNEVLVEKFLKDQIGFYDIPYYIEKSLDAHNSIINPKLDDILEVDRWARSYINDLLK
;
A
#
# COMPACT_ATOMS: atom_id res chain seq x y z
N SER A 1 8.07 -27.29 7.31
CA SER A 1 7.18 -26.18 7.00
C SER A 1 7.91 -25.11 6.18
N VAL A 2 7.22 -24.44 5.28
CA VAL A 2 7.79 -23.29 4.55
C VAL A 2 7.78 -22.09 5.49
N ILE A 3 8.97 -21.52 5.75
CA ILE A 3 9.12 -20.34 6.62
C ILE A 3 9.15 -19.05 5.79
N ALA A 4 9.77 -19.10 4.61
CA ALA A 4 9.85 -17.96 3.72
C ALA A 4 9.86 -18.39 2.25
N GLN A 5 9.38 -17.53 1.39
CA GLN A 5 9.52 -17.61 -0.07
C GLN A 5 10.17 -16.32 -0.54
N LEU A 6 11.23 -16.44 -1.33
CA LEU A 6 12.00 -15.32 -1.82
C LEU A 6 11.95 -15.29 -3.36
N SER A 7 11.76 -14.11 -3.92
CA SER A 7 11.86 -13.85 -5.36
C SER A 7 12.40 -12.45 -5.60
N MET A 8 12.74 -12.14 -6.85
CA MET A 8 12.97 -10.74 -7.22
C MET A 8 11.67 -9.93 -6.97
N PRO A 9 11.76 -8.66 -6.51
CA PRO A 9 10.59 -7.80 -6.27
C PRO A 9 10.00 -7.31 -7.60
N ASP A 10 9.44 -8.23 -8.37
CA ASP A 10 8.87 -7.97 -9.69
C ASP A 10 7.48 -8.62 -9.78
N MET A 11 6.44 -7.79 -9.78
CA MET A 11 5.05 -8.24 -9.87
C MET A 11 4.73 -8.98 -11.18
N ARG A 12 5.51 -8.75 -12.25
CA ARG A 12 5.32 -9.45 -13.53
C ARG A 12 5.46 -10.96 -13.39
N LEU A 13 6.31 -11.44 -12.48
CA LEU A 13 6.47 -12.87 -12.20
C LEU A 13 5.19 -13.50 -11.65
N ALA A 14 4.50 -12.80 -10.75
CA ALA A 14 3.23 -13.28 -10.18
C ALA A 14 2.11 -13.23 -11.22
N ILE A 15 2.05 -12.18 -12.04
CA ILE A 15 1.07 -12.01 -13.11
C ILE A 15 1.27 -13.07 -14.19
N GLU A 16 2.52 -13.30 -14.63
CA GLU A 16 2.86 -14.35 -15.60
C GLU A 16 2.35 -15.70 -15.12
N TYR A 17 2.63 -16.08 -13.87
CA TYR A 17 2.17 -17.36 -13.33
C TYR A 17 0.65 -17.44 -13.22
N ALA A 18 -0.01 -16.37 -12.83
CA ALA A 18 -1.47 -16.32 -12.77
C ALA A 18 -2.12 -16.54 -14.15
N LEU A 19 -1.52 -15.98 -15.20
CA LEU A 19 -2.02 -16.12 -16.58
C LEU A 19 -1.72 -17.49 -17.19
N THR A 20 -0.66 -18.18 -16.75
CA THR A 20 -0.22 -19.45 -17.32
C THR A 20 -0.55 -20.66 -16.46
N TYR A 21 -1.15 -20.44 -15.30
CA TYR A 21 -1.48 -21.48 -14.33
C TYR A 21 -2.21 -22.69 -15.00
N PRO A 22 -1.83 -23.93 -14.64
CA PRO A 22 -0.83 -24.35 -13.66
C PRO A 22 0.60 -24.47 -14.24
N ASN A 23 0.80 -24.12 -15.49
CA ASN A 23 2.08 -24.28 -16.19
C ASN A 23 3.04 -23.14 -15.84
N ARG A 24 4.35 -23.44 -15.85
CA ARG A 24 5.40 -22.44 -15.77
C ARG A 24 6.07 -22.31 -17.11
N ILE A 25 5.99 -21.13 -17.69
CA ILE A 25 6.65 -20.82 -18.96
C ILE A 25 8.08 -20.30 -18.70
N LYS A 26 8.91 -20.38 -19.74
CA LYS A 26 10.22 -19.75 -19.72
C LYS A 26 10.04 -18.26 -19.97
N SER A 27 10.59 -17.43 -19.10
CA SER A 27 10.61 -15.98 -19.24
C SER A 27 12.01 -15.43 -19.13
N ASP A 28 12.20 -14.21 -19.63
CA ASP A 28 13.47 -13.47 -19.57
C ASP A 28 13.54 -12.58 -18.31
N PHE A 29 12.61 -12.74 -17.36
CA PHE A 29 12.65 -12.00 -16.10
C PHE A 29 13.83 -12.43 -15.23
N GLU A 30 14.46 -11.46 -14.60
CA GLU A 30 15.57 -11.72 -13.69
C GLU A 30 15.15 -12.65 -12.56
N ARG A 31 15.97 -13.65 -12.28
CA ARG A 31 15.77 -14.59 -11.18
C ARG A 31 16.68 -14.25 -10.03
N ILE A 32 16.23 -14.59 -8.82
CA ILE A 32 17.06 -14.41 -7.62
C ILE A 32 18.35 -15.23 -7.75
N ASP A 33 19.48 -14.56 -7.55
CA ASP A 33 20.80 -15.19 -7.49
C ASP A 33 21.34 -15.06 -6.05
N PHE A 34 21.26 -16.14 -5.30
CA PHE A 34 21.74 -16.17 -3.91
C PHE A 34 23.26 -15.95 -3.77
N LYS A 35 24.03 -16.07 -4.83
CA LYS A 35 25.46 -15.72 -4.80
C LYS A 35 25.68 -14.21 -4.79
N LYS A 36 24.76 -13.45 -5.41
CA LYS A 36 24.74 -11.99 -5.38
C LYS A 36 24.11 -11.46 -4.10
N ILE A 37 23.03 -12.13 -3.64
CA ILE A 37 22.31 -11.78 -2.40
C ILE A 37 22.80 -12.75 -1.31
N SER A 38 23.99 -12.54 -0.82
CA SER A 38 24.63 -13.45 0.15
C SER A 38 24.14 -13.28 1.58
N THR A 39 23.52 -12.13 1.92
CA THR A 39 23.10 -11.79 3.28
C THR A 39 21.78 -11.06 3.25
N LEU A 40 20.87 -11.42 4.18
CA LEU A 40 19.65 -10.69 4.49
C LEU A 40 19.72 -10.25 5.96
N THR A 41 19.32 -9.02 6.22
CA THR A 41 19.19 -8.48 7.57
C THR A 41 17.72 -8.35 7.92
N PHE A 42 17.39 -8.56 9.19
CA PHE A 42 16.03 -8.45 9.71
C PHE A 42 16.07 -7.58 10.95
N GLU A 43 15.21 -6.56 10.97
CA GLU A 43 15.09 -5.60 12.05
C GLU A 43 13.62 -5.42 12.41
N GLU A 44 13.35 -5.01 13.64
CA GLU A 44 12.01 -4.65 14.06
C GLU A 44 11.56 -3.37 13.32
N PRO A 45 10.31 -3.31 12.83
CA PRO A 45 9.79 -2.11 12.18
C PRO A 45 9.77 -0.90 13.13
N ASP A 46 10.38 0.20 12.74
CA ASP A 46 10.30 1.47 13.48
C ASP A 46 8.98 2.19 13.14
N MET A 47 7.95 1.89 13.92
CA MET A 47 6.61 2.48 13.76
C MET A 47 6.54 3.96 14.15
N ASN A 48 7.54 4.49 14.88
CA ASN A 48 7.59 5.89 15.29
C ASN A 48 8.13 6.75 14.13
N THR A 49 9.23 6.31 13.53
CA THR A 49 9.81 7.01 12.38
C THR A 49 8.98 6.79 11.10
N PHE A 50 8.35 5.61 10.94
CA PHE A 50 7.56 5.23 9.76
C PHE A 50 6.11 4.87 10.14
N PRO A 51 5.27 5.85 10.52
CA PRO A 51 3.93 5.58 11.08
C PRO A 51 2.94 5.01 10.08
N CYS A 52 3.18 5.10 8.77
CA CYS A 52 2.28 4.54 7.75
C CYS A 52 2.01 3.05 7.93
N LEU A 53 3.01 2.27 8.41
CA LEU A 53 2.81 0.84 8.68
C LEU A 53 1.82 0.62 9.82
N LYS A 54 1.91 1.43 10.89
CA LYS A 54 0.95 1.39 12.00
C LYS A 54 -0.45 1.76 11.52
N LEU A 55 -0.59 2.85 10.74
CA LEU A 55 -1.88 3.29 10.18
C LEU A 55 -2.51 2.19 9.30
N ALA A 56 -1.69 1.43 8.55
CA ALA A 56 -2.19 0.32 7.75
C ALA A 56 -2.73 -0.84 8.62
N TYR A 57 -2.06 -1.19 9.71
CA TYR A 57 -2.55 -2.19 10.66
C TYR A 57 -3.81 -1.73 11.38
N ASP A 58 -3.86 -0.48 11.80
CA ASP A 58 -5.03 0.10 12.49
C ASP A 58 -6.24 0.13 11.53
N ALA A 59 -6.07 0.59 10.28
CA ALA A 59 -7.12 0.57 9.27
C ALA A 59 -7.60 -0.85 8.93
N LEU A 60 -6.68 -1.83 8.87
CA LEU A 60 -7.03 -3.23 8.65
C LEU A 60 -7.87 -3.80 9.82
N LYS A 61 -7.51 -3.46 11.05
CA LYS A 61 -8.23 -3.90 12.25
C LYS A 61 -9.64 -3.30 12.33
N GLU A 62 -9.78 -2.03 11.99
CA GLU A 62 -11.09 -1.36 11.90
C GLU A 62 -11.93 -1.92 10.75
N GLY A 63 -11.30 -2.29 9.63
CA GLY A 63 -11.97 -2.85 8.46
C GLY A 63 -12.88 -1.84 7.77
N LYS A 64 -14.07 -2.31 7.32
CA LYS A 64 -15.07 -1.47 6.66
C LYS A 64 -14.46 -0.70 5.48
N THR A 65 -14.76 0.60 5.35
CA THR A 65 -14.21 1.47 4.31
C THR A 65 -12.91 2.19 4.70
N TYR A 66 -12.32 1.91 5.88
CA TYR A 66 -11.04 2.52 6.30
C TYR A 66 -9.88 2.17 5.35
N LEU A 67 -9.84 0.94 4.83
CA LEU A 67 -8.81 0.53 3.87
C LEU A 67 -8.89 1.30 2.55
N THR A 68 -10.12 1.62 2.11
CA THR A 68 -10.34 2.46 0.92
C THR A 68 -9.79 3.87 1.13
N VAL A 69 -10.09 4.47 2.29
CA VAL A 69 -9.57 5.80 2.65
C VAL A 69 -8.05 5.81 2.72
N LEU A 70 -7.47 4.84 3.42
CA LEU A 70 -6.02 4.69 3.53
C LEU A 70 -5.37 4.64 2.14
N ASN A 71 -5.86 3.75 1.27
CA ASN A 71 -5.30 3.57 -0.07
C ASN A 71 -5.43 4.83 -0.93
N ALA A 72 -6.62 5.39 -1.04
CA ALA A 72 -6.89 6.55 -1.87
C ALA A 72 -6.09 7.78 -1.41
N SER A 73 -6.02 8.03 -0.10
CA SER A 73 -5.22 9.11 0.48
C SER A 73 -3.74 8.92 0.22
N ASN A 74 -3.22 7.71 0.44
CA ASN A 74 -1.82 7.40 0.20
C ASN A 74 -1.41 7.62 -1.26
N GLU A 75 -2.22 7.18 -2.22
CA GLU A 75 -1.93 7.38 -3.65
C GLU A 75 -1.79 8.87 -4.01
N VAL A 76 -2.72 9.71 -3.55
CA VAL A 76 -2.67 11.16 -3.81
C VAL A 76 -1.43 11.79 -3.17
N LEU A 77 -1.15 11.44 -1.91
CA LEU A 77 -0.04 12.01 -1.15
C LEU A 77 1.32 11.57 -1.71
N VAL A 78 1.46 10.31 -2.09
CA VAL A 78 2.68 9.81 -2.74
C VAL A 78 2.91 10.51 -4.08
N GLU A 79 1.86 10.72 -4.89
CA GLU A 79 1.97 11.47 -6.13
C GLU A 79 2.46 12.90 -5.89
N LYS A 80 1.92 13.59 -4.87
CA LYS A 80 2.34 14.95 -4.52
C LYS A 80 3.77 14.98 -3.96
N PHE A 81 4.15 14.01 -3.15
CA PHE A 81 5.53 13.89 -2.66
C PHE A 81 6.53 13.70 -3.81
N LEU A 82 6.23 12.83 -4.77
CA LEU A 82 7.08 12.59 -5.95
C LEU A 82 7.19 13.81 -6.88
N LYS A 83 6.28 14.78 -6.73
CA LYS A 83 6.31 16.09 -7.42
C LYS A 83 6.89 17.22 -6.55
N ASP A 84 7.52 16.88 -5.44
CA ASP A 84 8.11 17.85 -4.48
C ASP A 84 7.09 18.89 -3.94
N GLN A 85 5.80 18.53 -3.88
CA GLN A 85 4.74 19.42 -3.40
C GLN A 85 4.50 19.33 -1.89
N ILE A 86 4.90 18.21 -1.28
CA ILE A 86 4.79 17.96 0.17
C ILE A 86 6.05 17.23 0.68
N GLY A 87 6.30 17.27 1.98
CA GLY A 87 7.38 16.54 2.64
C GLY A 87 7.01 15.07 2.89
N PHE A 88 8.02 14.25 3.20
CA PHE A 88 7.82 12.82 3.46
C PHE A 88 6.88 12.56 4.66
N TYR A 89 7.03 13.33 5.73
CA TYR A 89 6.21 13.17 6.94
C TYR A 89 4.81 13.77 6.82
N ASP A 90 4.52 14.53 5.75
CA ASP A 90 3.16 14.99 5.45
C ASP A 90 2.28 13.81 5.01
N ILE A 91 2.88 12.76 4.43
CA ILE A 91 2.13 11.57 4.00
C ILE A 91 1.38 10.94 5.18
N PRO A 92 2.05 10.44 6.25
CA PRO A 92 1.33 9.85 7.37
C PRO A 92 0.40 10.85 8.07
N TYR A 93 0.79 12.11 8.19
CA TYR A 93 -0.02 13.14 8.82
C TYR A 93 -1.38 13.33 8.14
N TYR A 94 -1.40 13.48 6.82
CA TYR A 94 -2.64 13.67 6.09
C TYR A 94 -3.45 12.38 5.93
N ILE A 95 -2.81 11.20 5.88
CA ILE A 95 -3.52 9.91 5.95
C ILE A 95 -4.29 9.82 7.26
N GLU A 96 -3.66 10.09 8.41
CA GLU A 96 -4.31 10.06 9.72
C GLU A 96 -5.51 11.02 9.75
N LYS A 97 -5.34 12.27 9.27
CA LYS A 97 -6.43 13.24 9.15
C LYS A 97 -7.61 12.74 8.31
N SER A 98 -7.35 12.03 7.23
CA SER A 98 -8.42 11.49 6.39
C SER A 98 -9.14 10.32 7.05
N LEU A 99 -8.42 9.46 7.78
CA LEU A 99 -8.99 8.36 8.55
C LEU A 99 -9.88 8.89 9.69
N ASP A 100 -9.41 9.91 10.42
CA ASP A 100 -10.15 10.54 11.52
C ASP A 100 -11.44 11.24 11.05
N ALA A 101 -11.40 11.86 9.86
CA ALA A 101 -12.56 12.56 9.30
C ALA A 101 -13.59 11.62 8.66
N HIS A 102 -13.22 10.35 8.46
CA HIS A 102 -14.06 9.40 7.73
C HIS A 102 -15.18 8.80 8.55
N ASN A 103 -16.41 8.84 8.00
CA ASN A 103 -17.54 8.10 8.52
C ASN A 103 -17.62 6.71 7.85
N SER A 104 -17.19 5.68 8.56
CA SER A 104 -17.05 4.34 7.99
C SER A 104 -18.40 3.66 7.68
N ILE A 105 -18.45 2.96 6.54
CA ILE A 105 -19.63 2.22 6.09
C ILE A 105 -19.44 0.74 6.41
N ILE A 106 -20.44 0.17 7.12
CA ILE A 106 -20.46 -1.26 7.47
C ILE A 106 -21.03 -2.05 6.28
N ASN A 107 -20.34 -3.15 5.89
CA ASN A 107 -20.72 -3.98 4.74
C ASN A 107 -20.89 -3.16 3.44
N PRO A 108 -19.86 -2.41 3.00
CA PRO A 108 -19.96 -1.53 1.84
C PRO A 108 -20.20 -2.34 0.56
N LYS A 109 -21.02 -1.80 -0.33
CA LYS A 109 -21.16 -2.26 -1.71
C LYS A 109 -20.08 -1.60 -2.57
N LEU A 110 -19.97 -2.02 -3.82
CA LEU A 110 -18.99 -1.46 -4.75
C LEU A 110 -19.17 0.06 -4.91
N ASP A 111 -20.41 0.52 -5.05
CA ASP A 111 -20.70 1.96 -5.23
C ASP A 111 -20.25 2.78 -4.01
N ASP A 112 -20.47 2.26 -2.79
CA ASP A 112 -20.01 2.88 -1.54
C ASP A 112 -18.48 2.99 -1.51
N ILE A 113 -17.76 1.94 -1.95
CA ILE A 113 -16.30 1.93 -2.02
C ILE A 113 -15.80 2.98 -3.02
N LEU A 114 -16.42 3.06 -4.19
CA LEU A 114 -16.06 4.04 -5.22
C LEU A 114 -16.36 5.49 -4.78
N GLU A 115 -17.42 5.69 -4.01
CA GLU A 115 -17.76 7.00 -3.45
C GLU A 115 -16.75 7.42 -2.38
N VAL A 116 -16.40 6.52 -1.47
CA VAL A 116 -15.39 6.75 -0.43
C VAL A 116 -14.00 7.01 -1.02
N ASP A 117 -13.61 6.30 -2.08
CA ASP A 117 -12.35 6.58 -2.80
C ASP A 117 -12.33 8.01 -3.35
N ARG A 118 -13.40 8.42 -4.06
CA ARG A 118 -13.52 9.80 -4.57
C ARG A 118 -13.50 10.85 -3.46
N TRP A 119 -14.21 10.58 -2.37
CA TRP A 119 -14.23 11.45 -1.21
C TRP A 119 -12.83 11.65 -0.62
N ALA A 120 -12.11 10.55 -0.36
CA ALA A 120 -10.78 10.61 0.24
C ALA A 120 -9.79 11.40 -0.64
N ARG A 121 -9.82 11.19 -1.95
CA ARG A 121 -8.99 11.94 -2.91
C ARG A 121 -9.33 13.44 -2.91
N SER A 122 -10.62 13.79 -2.89
CA SER A 122 -11.06 15.18 -2.81
C SER A 122 -10.65 15.82 -1.50
N TYR A 123 -10.88 15.12 -0.39
CA TYR A 123 -10.56 15.59 0.95
C TYR A 123 -9.06 15.94 1.10
N ILE A 124 -8.16 15.05 0.66
CA ILE A 124 -6.73 15.34 0.66
C ILE A 124 -6.38 16.55 -0.22
N ASN A 125 -6.94 16.62 -1.42
CA ASN A 125 -6.68 17.76 -2.31
C ASN A 125 -7.19 19.09 -1.73
N ASP A 126 -8.27 19.07 -0.96
CA ASP A 126 -8.80 20.27 -0.31
C ASP A 126 -7.95 20.71 0.89
N LEU A 127 -7.40 19.74 1.65
CA LEU A 127 -6.49 20.04 2.76
C LEU A 127 -5.13 20.64 2.30
N LEU A 128 -4.74 20.39 1.06
CA LEU A 128 -3.44 20.82 0.51
C LEU A 128 -3.52 22.09 -0.35
N LYS A 129 -4.68 22.76 -0.42
CA LYS A 129 -4.85 24.07 -1.06
C LYS A 129 -4.33 25.20 -0.20
#